data_eba9e867d6bd996d7066fbe179bc2d03
#
_entry.id   eba9e867d6bd996d7066fbe179bc2d03
#
_cell.length_a   1.000
_cell.length_b   1.000
_cell.length_c   1.000
_cell.angle_alpha   90.00
_cell.angle_beta   90.00
_cell.angle_gamma   90.00
#
_symmetry.space_group_name_H-M   'P 1'
#
loop_
_entity.id
_entity.type
_entity.pdbx_description
1 polymer ?
#
loop_
_entity_poly.entity_id
_entity_poly.type
_entity_poly.pdbx_seq_one_letter_code
_entity_poly.pdbx_strand_id
1 'polypeptide(L)'
;YVFTMNRVGKIVPPKRHILKDITLSFFPGAKIGVLGVNGSGKSTFLKIMAGVDKDIEGEAVPMPGIKIGYLPQEPVMNPEQTVREAVEEGIGGVLAAKKRLDEVYAAYAEEDADFDALAAEQGELEAIIAAGGSGNTDLQLELAADALRLPPWDAVIGNLSGGEKRRVALCRLLLSKPDM
;
A
#
# COMPACT_ATOMS: atom_id res chain seq x y z
N TYR A 1 7.98 8.91 -16.60
CA TYR A 1 6.68 8.29 -16.36
C TYR A 1 6.78 7.35 -15.17
N VAL A 2 5.77 7.35 -14.30
CA VAL A 2 5.69 6.44 -13.15
C VAL A 2 5.12 5.08 -13.54
N PHE A 3 4.34 5.04 -14.63
CA PHE A 3 3.77 3.81 -15.16
C PHE A 3 3.57 3.93 -16.67
N THR A 4 3.84 2.87 -17.41
CA THR A 4 3.67 2.83 -18.86
C THR A 4 2.96 1.56 -19.28
N MET A 5 1.97 1.70 -20.11
CA MET A 5 1.28 0.63 -20.83
C MET A 5 1.61 0.72 -22.30
N ASN A 6 1.96 -0.41 -22.91
CA ASN A 6 2.24 -0.50 -24.35
C ASN A 6 1.42 -1.64 -24.94
N ARG A 7 0.42 -1.28 -25.77
CA ARG A 7 -0.47 -2.21 -26.48
C ARG A 7 -1.14 -3.23 -25.56
N VAL A 8 -1.53 -2.77 -24.36
CA VAL A 8 -2.15 -3.66 -23.36
C VAL A 8 -3.53 -4.10 -23.81
N GLY A 9 -3.71 -5.41 -23.84
CA GLY A 9 -4.98 -6.08 -24.11
C GLY A 9 -5.32 -7.08 -23.03
N LYS A 10 -6.60 -7.36 -22.85
CA LYS A 10 -7.09 -8.43 -21.97
C LYS A 10 -8.21 -9.18 -22.65
N ILE A 11 -8.01 -10.48 -22.80
CA ILE A 11 -9.01 -11.40 -23.35
C ILE A 11 -9.42 -12.38 -22.26
N VAL A 12 -10.71 -12.60 -22.14
CA VAL A 12 -11.26 -13.63 -21.24
C VAL A 12 -12.07 -14.65 -22.06
N PRO A 13 -12.12 -15.94 -21.62
CA PRO A 13 -12.93 -16.95 -22.31
C PRO A 13 -14.39 -16.53 -22.48
N PRO A 14 -15.04 -16.85 -23.60
CA PRO A 14 -14.57 -17.57 -24.80
C PRO A 14 -14.03 -16.68 -25.93
N LYS A 15 -13.09 -15.79 -25.74
CA LYS A 15 -12.50 -14.78 -26.66
C LYS A 15 -13.15 -13.39 -26.57
N ARG A 16 -13.65 -13.00 -25.41
CA ARG A 16 -14.15 -11.65 -25.19
C ARG A 16 -13.01 -10.70 -24.84
N HIS A 17 -12.79 -9.67 -25.67
CA HIS A 17 -11.88 -8.57 -25.35
C HIS A 17 -12.50 -7.67 -24.27
N ILE A 18 -11.83 -7.57 -23.12
CA ILE A 18 -12.16 -6.62 -22.05
C ILE A 18 -11.42 -5.30 -22.28
N LEU A 19 -10.14 -5.39 -22.62
CA LEU A 19 -9.29 -4.25 -23.00
C LEU A 19 -8.64 -4.58 -24.35
N LYS A 20 -8.43 -3.54 -25.17
CA LYS A 20 -7.84 -3.72 -26.50
C LYS A 20 -6.88 -2.59 -26.82
N ASP A 21 -5.61 -2.95 -27.08
CA ASP A 21 -4.55 -2.08 -27.60
C ASP A 21 -4.40 -0.74 -26.87
N ILE A 22 -4.33 -0.80 -25.52
CA ILE A 22 -4.19 0.39 -24.67
C ILE A 22 -2.72 0.76 -24.58
N THR A 23 -2.38 1.96 -25.06
CA THR A 23 -1.04 2.55 -24.91
C THR A 23 -1.16 3.88 -24.18
N LEU A 24 -0.67 3.93 -22.95
CA LEU A 24 -0.77 5.07 -22.04
C LEU A 24 0.50 5.20 -21.20
N SER A 25 0.87 6.45 -20.88
CA SER A 25 1.96 6.75 -19.95
C SER A 25 1.47 7.75 -18.90
N PHE A 26 1.86 7.52 -17.65
CA PHE A 26 1.37 8.28 -16.51
C PHE A 26 2.51 9.11 -15.91
N PHE A 27 2.22 10.38 -15.63
CA PHE A 27 3.16 11.29 -14.97
C PHE A 27 3.08 11.18 -13.44
N PRO A 28 4.19 11.46 -12.74
CA PRO A 28 4.18 11.55 -11.28
C PRO A 28 3.16 12.57 -10.78
N GLY A 29 2.45 12.24 -9.70
CA GLY A 29 1.49 13.13 -9.05
C GLY A 29 0.22 13.43 -9.82
N ALA A 30 0.01 12.85 -11.00
CA ALA A 30 -1.20 13.04 -11.77
C ALA A 30 -2.40 12.38 -11.10
N LYS A 31 -3.51 13.13 -10.95
CA LYS A 31 -4.80 12.61 -10.48
C LYS A 31 -5.66 12.27 -11.68
N ILE A 32 -5.92 10.99 -11.89
CA ILE A 32 -6.58 10.48 -13.10
C ILE A 32 -7.87 9.78 -12.74
N GLY A 33 -8.97 10.21 -13.38
CA GLY A 33 -10.26 9.55 -13.28
C GLY A 33 -10.47 8.56 -14.44
N VAL A 34 -10.85 7.32 -14.12
CA VAL A 34 -11.24 6.31 -15.10
C VAL A 34 -12.76 6.19 -15.12
N LEU A 35 -13.39 6.64 -16.21
CA LEU A 35 -14.83 6.68 -16.35
C LEU A 35 -15.32 5.66 -17.39
N GLY A 36 -16.52 5.17 -17.21
CA GLY A 36 -17.17 4.23 -18.13
C GLY A 36 -18.34 3.50 -17.46
N VAL A 37 -19.20 2.90 -18.28
CA VAL A 37 -20.33 2.10 -17.81
C VAL A 37 -19.88 0.82 -17.10
N ASN A 38 -20.79 0.19 -16.36
CA ASN A 38 -20.47 -1.09 -15.71
C ASN A 38 -20.12 -2.15 -16.76
N GLY A 39 -19.08 -2.93 -16.47
CA GLY A 39 -18.57 -3.93 -17.40
C GLY A 39 -17.64 -3.41 -18.50
N SER A 40 -17.29 -2.11 -18.50
CA SER A 40 -16.36 -1.53 -19.50
C SER A 40 -14.88 -1.85 -19.27
N GLY A 41 -14.53 -2.63 -18.26
CA GLY A 41 -13.14 -3.04 -18.00
C GLY A 41 -12.37 -2.15 -17.01
N LYS A 42 -13.00 -1.15 -16.37
CA LYS A 42 -12.31 -0.25 -15.41
C LYS A 42 -11.57 -1.00 -14.31
N SER A 43 -12.23 -1.94 -13.66
CA SER A 43 -11.63 -2.73 -12.58
C SER A 43 -10.50 -3.63 -13.08
N THR A 44 -10.62 -4.17 -14.30
CA THR A 44 -9.56 -4.95 -14.95
C THR A 44 -8.35 -4.07 -15.25
N PHE A 45 -8.58 -2.87 -15.79
CA PHE A 45 -7.53 -1.89 -16.05
C PHE A 45 -6.76 -1.53 -14.77
N LEU A 46 -7.47 -1.22 -13.67
CA LEU A 46 -6.84 -0.91 -12.38
C LEU A 46 -6.10 -2.11 -11.78
N LYS A 47 -6.62 -3.34 -11.92
CA LYS A 47 -5.93 -4.55 -11.47
C LYS A 47 -4.62 -4.80 -12.23
N ILE A 48 -4.60 -4.48 -13.52
CA ILE A 48 -3.37 -4.56 -14.33
C ILE A 48 -2.36 -3.52 -13.85
N MET A 49 -2.78 -2.28 -13.63
CA MET A 49 -1.92 -1.23 -13.10
C MET A 49 -1.36 -1.59 -11.72
N ALA A 50 -2.16 -2.23 -10.89
CA ALA A 50 -1.74 -2.69 -9.56
C ALA A 50 -0.84 -3.94 -9.59
N GLY A 51 -0.61 -4.54 -10.76
CA GLY A 51 0.15 -5.79 -10.89
C GLY A 51 -0.56 -7.02 -10.34
N VAL A 52 -1.86 -6.91 -10.05
CA VAL A 52 -2.71 -8.00 -9.57
C VAL A 52 -3.11 -8.94 -10.71
N ASP A 53 -3.42 -8.39 -11.88
CA ASP A 53 -3.68 -9.14 -13.10
C ASP A 53 -2.49 -9.02 -14.06
N LYS A 54 -1.77 -10.12 -14.25
CA LYS A 54 -0.58 -10.20 -15.11
C LYS A 54 -0.83 -10.96 -16.42
N ASP A 55 -2.01 -11.56 -16.56
CA ASP A 55 -2.41 -12.28 -17.76
C ASP A 55 -2.94 -11.29 -18.80
N ILE A 56 -2.04 -10.62 -19.51
CA ILE A 56 -2.30 -9.55 -20.45
C ILE A 56 -1.55 -9.75 -21.75
N GLU A 57 -2.06 -9.16 -22.82
CA GLU A 57 -1.31 -8.90 -24.05
C GLU A 57 -0.58 -7.56 -23.93
N GLY A 58 0.57 -7.40 -24.56
CA GLY A 58 1.38 -6.19 -24.47
C GLY A 58 2.16 -6.09 -23.16
N GLU A 59 2.48 -4.88 -22.76
CA GLU A 59 3.34 -4.62 -21.60
C GLU A 59 2.73 -3.56 -20.68
N ALA A 60 2.78 -3.81 -19.38
CA ALA A 60 2.39 -2.85 -18.33
C ALA A 60 3.54 -2.77 -17.32
N VAL A 61 4.28 -1.68 -17.35
CA VAL A 61 5.56 -1.55 -16.63
C VAL A 61 5.52 -0.36 -15.68
N PRO A 62 5.60 -0.60 -14.36
CA PRO A 62 5.84 0.45 -13.38
C PRO A 62 7.31 0.92 -13.44
N MET A 63 7.55 2.16 -13.04
CA MET A 63 8.91 2.64 -12.79
C MET A 63 9.58 1.78 -11.70
N PRO A 64 10.86 1.41 -11.87
CA PRO A 64 11.58 0.64 -10.85
C PRO A 64 11.55 1.34 -9.47
N GLY A 65 11.30 0.57 -8.41
CA GLY A 65 11.28 1.07 -7.04
C GLY A 65 10.00 1.79 -6.61
N ILE A 66 9.02 1.99 -7.51
CA ILE A 66 7.75 2.63 -7.16
C ILE A 66 6.87 1.71 -6.30
N LYS A 67 6.29 2.28 -5.24
CA LYS A 67 5.32 1.59 -4.40
C LYS A 67 3.91 1.84 -4.90
N ILE A 68 3.27 0.80 -5.41
CA ILE A 68 1.89 0.87 -5.91
C ILE A 68 0.92 0.43 -4.81
N GLY A 69 -0.07 1.28 -4.54
CA GLY A 69 -1.18 0.98 -3.64
C GLY A 69 -2.44 0.65 -4.42
N TYR A 70 -3.16 -0.39 -4.00
CA TYR A 70 -4.42 -0.79 -4.62
C TYR A 70 -5.51 -1.00 -3.58
N LEU A 71 -6.62 -0.26 -3.72
CA LEU A 71 -7.80 -0.46 -2.90
C LEU A 71 -8.87 -1.19 -3.73
N PRO A 72 -9.11 -2.48 -3.48
CA PRO A 72 -10.18 -3.20 -4.15
C PRO A 72 -11.56 -2.71 -3.68
N GLN A 73 -12.59 -2.92 -4.49
CA GLN A 73 -13.97 -2.56 -4.14
C GLN A 73 -14.45 -3.28 -2.89
N GLU A 74 -14.03 -4.53 -2.72
CA GLU A 74 -14.25 -5.35 -1.52
C GLU A 74 -12.88 -5.73 -0.93
N PRO A 75 -12.40 -4.99 0.08
CA PRO A 75 -11.11 -5.28 0.67
C PRO A 75 -11.17 -6.58 1.49
N VAL A 76 -10.18 -7.44 1.27
CA VAL A 76 -9.97 -8.63 2.08
C VAL A 76 -9.12 -8.26 3.28
N MET A 77 -9.64 -8.49 4.47
CA MET A 77 -8.95 -8.28 5.75
C MET A 77 -9.21 -9.47 6.66
N ASN A 78 -8.31 -9.71 7.61
CA ASN A 78 -8.51 -10.76 8.60
C ASN A 78 -9.69 -10.39 9.51
N PRO A 79 -10.76 -11.19 9.58
CA PRO A 79 -11.95 -10.89 10.35
C PRO A 79 -11.73 -10.91 11.87
N GLU A 80 -10.67 -11.55 12.34
CA GLU A 80 -10.35 -11.68 13.77
C GLU A 80 -9.55 -10.49 14.32
N GLN A 81 -8.93 -9.69 13.44
CA GLN A 81 -8.18 -8.51 13.83
C GLN A 81 -9.09 -7.37 14.32
N THR A 82 -8.52 -6.54 15.18
CA THR A 82 -9.11 -5.25 15.53
C THR A 82 -8.85 -4.20 14.44
N VAL A 83 -9.60 -3.11 14.47
CA VAL A 83 -9.38 -1.94 13.58
C VAL A 83 -7.95 -1.43 13.72
N ARG A 84 -7.44 -1.33 14.97
CA ARG A 84 -6.07 -0.87 15.24
C ARG A 84 -5.03 -1.75 14.56
N GLU A 85 -5.07 -3.05 14.77
CA GLU A 85 -4.14 -4.00 14.15
C GLU A 85 -4.16 -3.93 12.62
N ALA A 86 -5.35 -3.86 12.02
CA ALA A 86 -5.50 -3.76 10.57
C ALA A 86 -4.94 -2.45 9.99
N VAL A 87 -5.07 -1.34 10.71
CA VAL A 87 -4.55 -0.03 10.28
C VAL A 87 -3.03 0.04 10.48
N GLU A 88 -2.50 -0.50 11.59
CA GLU A 88 -1.07 -0.56 11.89
C GLU A 88 -0.27 -1.37 10.86
N GLU A 89 -0.89 -2.32 10.16
CA GLU A 89 -0.26 -3.00 9.02
C GLU A 89 0.21 -2.02 7.92
N GLY A 90 -0.49 -0.89 7.74
CA GLY A 90 -0.10 0.14 6.76
C GLY A 90 1.25 0.79 7.07
N ILE A 91 1.62 0.83 8.33
CA ILE A 91 2.88 1.37 8.84
C ILE A 91 3.80 0.29 9.43
N GLY A 92 3.49 -0.97 9.18
CA GLY A 92 4.19 -2.12 9.75
C GLY A 92 5.71 -2.08 9.54
N GLY A 93 6.16 -1.62 8.39
CA GLY A 93 7.59 -1.43 8.12
C GLY A 93 8.25 -0.39 9.03
N VAL A 94 7.55 0.69 9.34
CA VAL A 94 8.05 1.74 10.25
C VAL A 94 8.06 1.26 11.69
N LEU A 95 7.03 0.53 12.11
CA LEU A 95 6.94 -0.05 13.45
C LEU A 95 8.03 -1.10 13.67
N ALA A 96 8.25 -1.97 12.68
CA ALA A 96 9.32 -2.96 12.73
C ALA A 96 10.71 -2.32 12.77
N ALA A 97 10.93 -1.25 11.96
CA ALA A 97 12.17 -0.51 11.96
C ALA A 97 12.43 0.19 13.31
N LYS A 98 11.41 0.78 13.94
CA LYS A 98 11.53 1.38 15.27
C LYS A 98 11.94 0.34 16.33
N LYS A 99 11.23 -0.80 16.36
CA LYS A 99 11.55 -1.88 17.28
C LYS A 99 12.98 -2.39 17.09
N ARG A 100 13.39 -2.59 15.84
CA ARG A 100 14.74 -3.05 15.53
C ARG A 100 15.80 -2.03 15.89
N LEU A 101 15.50 -0.73 15.74
CA LEU A 101 16.39 0.36 16.15
C LEU A 101 16.63 0.37 17.66
N ASP A 102 15.60 0.11 18.48
CA ASP A 102 15.75 -0.04 19.92
C ASP A 102 16.67 -1.22 20.28
N GLU A 103 16.57 -2.35 19.56
CA GLU A 103 17.44 -3.50 19.70
C GLU A 103 18.91 -3.17 19.32
N VAL A 104 19.11 -2.39 18.23
CA VAL A 104 20.44 -1.92 17.82
C VAL A 104 21.06 -1.02 18.88
N TYR A 105 20.28 -0.10 19.47
CA TYR A 105 20.77 0.72 20.57
C TYR A 105 21.15 -0.11 21.79
N ALA A 106 20.43 -1.16 22.11
CA ALA A 106 20.82 -2.06 23.20
C ALA A 106 22.11 -2.83 22.88
N ALA A 107 22.29 -3.26 21.61
CA ALA A 107 23.48 -4.00 21.17
C ALA A 107 24.78 -3.17 21.23
N TYR A 108 24.72 -1.84 21.17
CA TYR A 108 25.89 -0.99 21.36
C TYR A 108 26.51 -1.11 22.77
N ALA A 109 25.76 -1.61 23.75
CA ALA A 109 26.25 -1.81 25.13
C ALA A 109 26.91 -3.18 25.37
N GLU A 110 26.94 -4.06 24.38
CA GLU A 110 27.55 -5.37 24.46
C GLU A 110 29.09 -5.26 24.32
N GLU A 111 29.86 -6.13 25.05
CA GLU A 111 31.32 -6.05 25.08
C GLU A 111 31.98 -6.38 23.73
N ASP A 112 31.32 -7.19 22.90
CA ASP A 112 31.78 -7.66 21.59
C ASP A 112 31.03 -7.00 20.41
N ALA A 113 30.45 -5.80 20.62
CA ALA A 113 29.68 -5.09 19.63
C ALA A 113 30.51 -4.72 18.41
N ASP A 114 30.00 -5.08 17.20
CA ASP A 114 30.53 -4.59 15.93
C ASP A 114 29.92 -3.21 15.62
N PHE A 115 30.63 -2.15 16.05
CA PHE A 115 30.18 -0.77 15.92
C PHE A 115 29.95 -0.33 14.46
N ASP A 116 30.75 -0.84 13.51
CA ASP A 116 30.60 -0.47 12.09
C ASP A 116 29.35 -1.10 11.49
N ALA A 117 29.08 -2.37 11.78
CA ALA A 117 27.87 -3.06 11.35
C ALA A 117 26.61 -2.44 11.98
N LEU A 118 26.65 -2.16 13.29
CA LEU A 118 25.53 -1.53 14.00
C LEU A 118 25.24 -0.12 13.48
N ALA A 119 26.26 0.68 13.17
CA ALA A 119 26.09 2.02 12.62
C ALA A 119 25.48 2.00 11.21
N ALA A 120 25.88 1.03 10.38
CA ALA A 120 25.29 0.86 9.05
C ALA A 120 23.81 0.47 9.16
N GLU A 121 23.47 -0.51 10.01
CA GLU A 121 22.09 -0.94 10.24
C GLU A 121 21.25 0.20 10.83
N GLN A 122 21.77 0.96 11.80
CA GLN A 122 21.10 2.13 12.36
C GLN A 122 20.75 3.14 11.26
N GLY A 123 21.68 3.48 10.36
CA GLY A 123 21.44 4.40 9.27
C GLY A 123 20.32 3.96 8.32
N GLU A 124 20.27 2.68 8.00
CA GLU A 124 19.19 2.11 7.17
C GLU A 124 17.82 2.18 7.87
N LEU A 125 17.76 1.81 9.15
CA LEU A 125 16.53 1.87 9.95
C LEU A 125 16.02 3.29 10.14
N GLU A 126 16.90 4.25 10.42
CA GLU A 126 16.56 5.67 10.52
C GLU A 126 16.03 6.23 9.18
N ALA A 127 16.59 5.81 8.04
CA ALA A 127 16.10 6.18 6.73
C ALA A 127 14.68 5.64 6.48
N ILE A 128 14.38 4.40 6.87
CA ILE A 128 13.03 3.81 6.77
C ILE A 128 12.05 4.59 7.65
N ILE A 129 12.43 4.92 8.89
CA ILE A 129 11.59 5.69 9.82
C ILE A 129 11.35 7.10 9.29
N ALA A 130 12.36 7.76 8.76
CA ALA A 130 12.25 9.10 8.17
C ALA A 130 11.33 9.11 6.93
N ALA A 131 11.44 8.12 6.05
CA ALA A 131 10.57 7.96 4.88
C ALA A 131 9.11 7.68 5.31
N GLY A 132 8.90 6.95 6.41
CA GLY A 132 7.59 6.72 7.01
C GLY A 132 6.95 7.97 7.63
N GLY A 133 7.74 9.01 7.86
CA GLY A 133 7.36 10.26 8.55
C GLY A 133 7.88 10.25 9.98
N SER A 134 8.76 11.20 10.29
CA SER A 134 9.45 11.37 11.58
C SER A 134 8.54 11.79 12.75
N GLY A 135 7.23 11.81 12.56
CA GLY A 135 6.26 12.22 13.58
C GLY A 135 5.88 11.11 14.57
N ASN A 136 5.13 11.51 15.59
CA ASN A 136 4.49 10.59 16.51
C ASN A 136 3.52 9.67 15.73
N THR A 137 3.83 8.40 15.66
CA THR A 137 3.06 7.38 14.92
C THR A 137 1.63 7.28 15.45
N ASP A 138 1.42 7.37 16.77
CA ASP A 138 0.08 7.33 17.37
C ASP A 138 -0.74 8.55 16.95
N LEU A 139 -0.13 9.73 16.91
CA LEU A 139 -0.83 10.93 16.43
C LEU A 139 -1.22 10.82 14.94
N GLN A 140 -0.36 10.22 14.11
CA GLN A 140 -0.69 9.99 12.69
C GLN A 140 -1.86 9.01 12.54
N LEU A 141 -1.90 7.95 13.35
CA LEU A 141 -3.00 6.99 13.39
C LEU A 141 -4.29 7.67 13.82
N GLU A 142 -4.27 8.47 14.90
CA GLU A 142 -5.44 9.18 15.40
C GLU A 142 -5.99 10.19 14.38
N LEU A 143 -5.12 11.00 13.76
CA LEU A 143 -5.52 11.97 12.74
C LEU A 143 -6.14 11.28 11.51
N ALA A 144 -5.55 10.16 11.06
CA ALA A 144 -6.09 9.40 9.94
C ALA A 144 -7.43 8.74 10.28
N ALA A 145 -7.57 8.21 11.50
CA ALA A 145 -8.80 7.61 11.98
C ALA A 145 -9.94 8.63 12.07
N ASP A 146 -9.66 9.81 12.61
CA ASP A 146 -10.65 10.89 12.72
C ASP A 146 -11.07 11.40 11.33
N ALA A 147 -10.11 11.66 10.44
CA ALA A 147 -10.36 12.14 9.08
C ALA A 147 -11.26 11.18 8.28
N LEU A 148 -11.09 9.88 8.46
CA LEU A 148 -11.85 8.84 7.77
C LEU A 148 -13.05 8.34 8.59
N ARG A 149 -13.28 8.85 9.80
CA ARG A 149 -14.33 8.43 10.72
C ARG A 149 -14.34 6.92 10.88
N LEU A 150 -13.20 6.38 11.32
CA LEU A 150 -13.05 4.95 11.54
C LEU A 150 -13.94 4.48 12.71
N PRO A 151 -14.32 3.18 12.73
CA PRO A 151 -14.87 2.55 13.92
C PRO A 151 -13.89 2.61 15.10
N PRO A 152 -14.35 2.36 16.34
CA PRO A 152 -13.46 2.27 17.50
C PRO A 152 -12.28 1.32 17.27
N TRP A 153 -11.14 1.65 17.84
CA TRP A 153 -9.88 0.91 17.64
C TRP A 153 -9.94 -0.57 18.05
N ASP A 154 -10.76 -0.88 19.06
CA ASP A 154 -11.01 -2.22 19.62
C ASP A 154 -12.11 -3.00 18.86
N ALA A 155 -12.79 -2.36 17.91
CA ALA A 155 -13.80 -3.05 17.11
C ALA A 155 -13.16 -4.13 16.22
N VAL A 156 -13.79 -5.31 16.18
CA VAL A 156 -13.32 -6.44 15.41
C VAL A 156 -13.78 -6.33 13.95
N ILE A 157 -12.87 -6.48 13.01
CA ILE A 157 -13.11 -6.34 11.56
C ILE A 157 -14.28 -7.20 11.08
N GLY A 158 -14.41 -8.42 11.60
CA GLY A 158 -15.49 -9.35 11.23
C GLY A 158 -16.88 -8.76 11.39
N ASN A 159 -17.08 -7.93 12.42
CA ASN A 159 -18.35 -7.34 12.81
C ASN A 159 -18.68 -6.01 12.10
N LEU A 160 -17.75 -5.48 11.33
CA LEU A 160 -17.92 -4.20 10.64
C LEU A 160 -18.79 -4.33 9.39
N SER A 161 -19.55 -3.27 9.10
CA SER A 161 -20.23 -3.11 7.82
C SER A 161 -19.23 -3.00 6.64
N GLY A 162 -19.69 -3.27 5.43
CA GLY A 162 -18.86 -3.16 4.23
C GLY A 162 -18.28 -1.74 4.02
N GLY A 163 -19.04 -0.70 4.40
CA GLY A 163 -18.56 0.68 4.35
C GLY A 163 -17.44 0.97 5.37
N GLU A 164 -17.56 0.44 6.58
CA GLU A 164 -16.53 0.55 7.61
C GLU A 164 -15.25 -0.18 7.21
N LYS A 165 -15.37 -1.41 6.72
CA LYS A 165 -14.24 -2.18 6.19
C LYS A 165 -13.48 -1.42 5.09
N ARG A 166 -14.21 -0.76 4.18
CA ARG A 166 -13.59 0.07 3.12
C ARG A 166 -12.82 1.27 3.69
N ARG A 167 -13.36 1.94 4.72
CA ARG A 167 -12.67 3.06 5.39
C ARG A 167 -11.41 2.60 6.10
N VAL A 168 -11.46 1.48 6.82
CA VAL A 168 -10.28 0.86 7.46
C VAL A 168 -9.22 0.50 6.42
N ALA A 169 -9.60 -0.17 5.33
CA ALA A 169 -8.68 -0.52 4.25
C ALA A 169 -8.07 0.70 3.55
N LEU A 170 -8.87 1.77 3.36
CA LEU A 170 -8.38 3.03 2.81
C LEU A 170 -7.39 3.70 3.76
N CYS A 171 -7.67 3.71 5.07
CA CYS A 171 -6.76 4.25 6.07
C CYS A 171 -5.41 3.52 6.05
N ARG A 172 -5.44 2.19 6.09
CA ARG A 172 -4.25 1.33 5.97
C ARG A 172 -3.43 1.66 4.72
N LEU A 173 -4.11 1.80 3.58
CA LEU A 173 -3.47 2.12 2.30
C LEU A 173 -2.80 3.50 2.32
N LEU A 174 -3.50 4.53 2.79
CA LEU A 174 -2.96 5.89 2.85
C LEU A 174 -1.75 6.00 3.79
N LEU A 175 -1.80 5.32 4.93
CA LEU A 175 -0.69 5.27 5.88
C LEU A 175 0.53 4.52 5.33
N SER A 176 0.33 3.60 4.39
CA SER A 176 1.44 2.93 3.70
C SER A 176 2.19 3.83 2.72
N LYS A 177 1.68 5.05 2.47
CA LYS A 177 2.27 6.08 1.60
C LYS A 177 2.70 5.52 0.23
N PRO A 178 1.78 5.02 -0.59
CA PRO A 178 2.12 4.59 -1.95
C PRO A 178 2.47 5.80 -2.82
N ASP A 179 3.34 5.59 -3.80
CA ASP A 179 3.71 6.60 -4.81
C ASP A 179 2.64 6.72 -5.90
N MET A 180 1.90 5.62 -6.11
CA MET A 180 0.78 5.52 -7.05
C MET A 180 -0.34 4.65 -6.49
#